data_8d2606d6f554b698b9364380fdcffd7a
#
_entry.id   8d2606d6f554b698b9364380fdcffd7a
#
_cell.length_a   1.000
_cell.length_b   1.000
_cell.length_c   1.000
_cell.angle_alpha   90.00
_cell.angle_beta   90.00
_cell.angle_gamma   90.00
#
_symmetry.space_group_name_H-M   'P 1'
#
loop_
_entity.id
_entity.type
_entity.pdbx_description
1 polymer ?
#
loop_
_entity_poly.entity_id
_entity_poly.type
_entity_poly.pdbx_seq_one_letter_code
_entity_poly.pdbx_strand_id
1 'polypeptide(L)'
;MGGADTSRPFGLSLSKPSTERSEVPSLRSGEPFDKLRANGDHGIQDVRFAGYAAIFDRVDRGGDVVRAGAFGGATAAGVPLLWQHGPGCVIGTVERLAEDARGLRVIGRVSVRTAAGREAAAALRAGAIDGLSFGYRVKAARGGGAGLGPRELLALDLVEVSLVSHPMQDGARVIRVEGG
;
A
#
# COMPACT_ATOMS: atom_id res chain seq x y z
N MET A 1 -2.57 3.86 -65.87
CA MET A 1 -1.44 2.94 -66.04
C MET A 1 -0.75 2.85 -64.71
N GLY A 2 -0.88 1.88 -64.05
CA GLY A 2 -0.49 0.55 -63.75
C GLY A 2 -0.12 0.60 -62.28
N GLY A 3 -0.72 0.05 -61.33
CA GLY A 3 -1.07 -1.30 -60.98
C GLY A 3 0.12 -2.07 -60.41
N ALA A 4 0.23 -2.22 -59.06
CA ALA A 4 0.80 -3.42 -58.47
C ALA A 4 0.39 -3.50 -56.99
N ASP A 5 -0.62 -4.29 -56.81
CA ASP A 5 -0.97 -5.01 -55.59
C ASP A 5 0.13 -6.04 -55.28
N THR A 6 0.60 -6.06 -54.02
CA THR A 6 1.31 -7.22 -53.48
C THR A 6 0.91 -7.44 -52.04
N SER A 7 -0.26 -8.01 -51.87
CA SER A 7 -0.66 -8.73 -50.65
C SER A 7 0.20 -10.00 -50.51
N ARG A 8 0.96 -10.11 -49.42
CA ARG A 8 1.50 -11.41 -48.98
C ARG A 8 0.97 -11.69 -47.58
N PRO A 9 0.30 -12.82 -47.37
CA PRO A 9 -0.13 -13.22 -46.04
C PRO A 9 1.05 -13.82 -45.26
N PHE A 10 1.25 -13.33 -44.04
CA PHE A 10 2.14 -13.93 -43.07
C PHE A 10 1.58 -15.28 -42.61
N GLY A 11 2.28 -16.36 -43.00
CA GLY A 11 2.00 -17.69 -42.52
C GLY A 11 2.35 -17.84 -41.05
N LEU A 12 1.36 -18.08 -40.19
CA LEU A 12 1.52 -18.52 -38.83
C LEU A 12 1.89 -20.01 -38.81
N SER A 13 3.15 -20.30 -38.47
CA SER A 13 3.61 -21.65 -38.16
C SER A 13 3.10 -22.04 -36.77
N LEU A 14 2.12 -22.93 -36.72
CA LEU A 14 1.63 -23.59 -35.52
C LEU A 14 2.60 -24.69 -35.12
N SER A 15 3.51 -24.41 -34.17
CA SER A 15 4.26 -25.45 -33.47
C SER A 15 3.36 -26.11 -32.45
N LYS A 16 3.17 -27.42 -32.57
CA LYS A 16 2.43 -28.27 -31.63
C LYS A 16 3.14 -28.28 -30.28
N PRO A 17 2.43 -28.16 -29.15
CA PRO A 17 3.02 -28.39 -27.84
C PRO A 17 3.24 -29.90 -27.62
N SER A 18 4.46 -30.27 -27.32
CA SER A 18 4.81 -31.61 -26.83
C SER A 18 4.14 -31.87 -25.49
N THR A 19 3.32 -32.91 -25.44
CA THR A 19 2.70 -33.41 -24.24
C THR A 19 3.73 -34.21 -23.44
N GLU A 20 4.53 -33.56 -22.61
CA GLU A 20 5.26 -34.27 -21.56
C GLU A 20 4.31 -34.48 -20.39
N ARG A 21 3.87 -35.72 -20.24
CA ARG A 21 3.17 -36.20 -19.05
C ARG A 21 4.18 -36.26 -17.91
N SER A 22 4.18 -35.26 -17.06
CA SER A 22 4.83 -35.38 -15.76
C SER A 22 3.99 -36.34 -14.90
N GLU A 23 4.57 -37.48 -14.58
CA GLU A 23 4.01 -38.42 -13.63
C GLU A 23 3.90 -37.76 -12.25
N VAL A 24 2.66 -37.63 -11.79
CA VAL A 24 2.37 -37.23 -10.41
C VAL A 24 2.68 -38.41 -9.53
N PRO A 25 3.54 -38.33 -8.49
CA PRO A 25 3.76 -39.41 -7.58
C PRO A 25 2.45 -39.77 -6.89
N SER A 26 2.03 -41.02 -7.00
CA SER A 26 0.89 -41.59 -6.29
C SER A 26 1.12 -41.49 -4.79
N LEU A 27 0.36 -40.61 -4.12
CA LEU A 27 0.30 -40.51 -2.68
C LEU A 27 -0.35 -41.81 -2.14
N ARG A 28 0.43 -42.60 -1.42
CA ARG A 28 -0.07 -43.75 -0.68
C ARG A 28 -1.11 -43.29 0.33
N SER A 29 -2.32 -43.79 0.18
CA SER A 29 -3.40 -43.68 1.15
C SER A 29 -3.00 -44.35 2.45
N GLY A 30 -2.81 -43.57 3.53
CA GLY A 30 -2.61 -44.16 4.85
C GLY A 30 -1.86 -43.38 5.92
N GLU A 31 -1.51 -42.11 5.68
CA GLU A 31 -0.96 -41.28 6.76
C GLU A 31 -2.06 -40.36 7.30
N PRO A 32 -2.34 -40.38 8.61
CA PRO A 32 -3.33 -39.47 9.18
C PRO A 32 -2.81 -38.03 9.10
N PHE A 33 -3.65 -37.13 8.58
CA PHE A 33 -3.43 -35.67 8.43
C PHE A 33 -3.11 -34.92 9.73
N ASP A 34 -3.09 -35.63 10.87
CA ASP A 34 -2.89 -35.05 12.21
C ASP A 34 -1.43 -34.71 12.56
N LYS A 35 -0.45 -35.17 11.80
CA LYS A 35 0.98 -34.91 12.11
C LYS A 35 1.55 -33.63 11.49
N LEU A 36 0.79 -32.90 10.66
CA LEU A 36 1.22 -31.61 10.09
C LEU A 36 0.84 -30.39 10.95
N ARG A 37 0.23 -30.64 12.12
CA ARG A 37 -0.15 -29.56 13.06
C ARG A 37 0.81 -29.33 14.23
N ALA A 38 1.98 -29.91 14.22
CA ALA A 38 2.91 -29.82 15.35
C ALA A 38 4.27 -29.26 14.94
N ASN A 39 4.29 -28.08 14.30
CA ASN A 39 5.46 -27.21 14.34
C ASN A 39 4.98 -25.75 14.38
N GLY A 40 4.91 -25.22 15.62
CA GLY A 40 4.97 -23.80 15.90
C GLY A 40 3.91 -22.97 15.20
N ASP A 41 2.67 -23.02 15.66
CA ASP A 41 1.75 -21.89 15.54
C ASP A 41 2.32 -20.72 16.38
N HIS A 42 3.39 -20.13 15.88
CA HIS A 42 3.68 -18.74 16.17
C HIS A 42 2.59 -17.98 15.42
N GLY A 43 1.43 -17.91 16.04
CA GLY A 43 0.24 -17.28 15.47
C GLY A 43 0.65 -15.97 14.82
N ILE A 44 0.44 -15.88 13.50
CA ILE A 44 0.68 -14.65 12.76
C ILE A 44 -0.10 -13.57 13.49
N GLN A 45 0.61 -12.72 14.23
CA GLN A 45 0.01 -11.69 15.07
C GLN A 45 -0.15 -10.39 14.28
N ASP A 46 -1.12 -9.60 14.70
CA ASP A 46 -1.28 -8.24 14.21
C ASP A 46 0.04 -7.46 14.37
N VAL A 47 0.32 -6.56 13.44
CA VAL A 47 1.52 -5.73 13.46
C VAL A 47 1.15 -4.31 13.78
N ARG A 48 1.72 -3.78 14.84
CA ARG A 48 1.59 -2.38 15.20
C ARG A 48 2.79 -1.60 14.66
N PHE A 49 2.55 -0.41 14.15
CA PHE A 49 3.61 0.46 13.64
C PHE A 49 3.39 1.91 14.05
N ALA A 50 4.48 2.68 14.00
CA ALA A 50 4.45 4.13 14.12
C ALA A 50 5.26 4.76 13.00
N GLY A 51 4.80 5.92 12.49
CA GLY A 51 5.45 6.63 11.41
C GLY A 51 4.83 7.99 11.14
N TYR A 52 5.14 8.57 9.99
CA TYR A 52 4.57 9.81 9.50
C TYR A 52 3.87 9.57 8.17
N ALA A 53 2.60 9.93 8.07
CA ALA A 53 1.84 9.86 6.83
C ALA A 53 2.02 11.10 5.95
N ALA A 54 2.33 12.24 6.56
CA ALA A 54 2.70 13.48 5.88
C ALA A 54 3.87 14.15 6.60
N ILE A 55 4.73 14.82 5.83
CA ILE A 55 5.80 15.69 6.34
C ILE A 55 5.43 17.13 5.97
N PHE A 56 5.43 18.02 6.95
CA PHE A 56 5.09 19.43 6.72
C PHE A 56 6.18 20.18 5.97
N ASP A 57 5.75 21.20 5.26
CA ASP A 57 6.60 22.17 4.57
C ASP A 57 7.59 21.56 3.56
N ARG A 58 7.24 20.41 3.01
CA ARG A 58 7.96 19.72 1.94
C ARG A 58 7.06 19.56 0.72
N VAL A 59 7.58 19.92 -0.45
CA VAL A 59 6.91 19.65 -1.72
C VAL A 59 6.87 18.15 -1.96
N ASP A 60 5.69 17.63 -2.23
CA ASP A 60 5.51 16.24 -2.60
C ASP A 60 5.68 16.04 -4.12
N ARG A 61 5.59 14.79 -4.58
CA ARG A 61 5.72 14.44 -6.01
C ARG A 61 4.59 14.99 -6.87
N GLY A 62 3.47 15.37 -6.28
CA GLY A 62 2.32 16.01 -6.94
C GLY A 62 2.42 17.53 -7.02
N GLY A 63 3.46 18.13 -6.39
CA GLY A 63 3.62 19.59 -6.32
C GLY A 63 2.84 20.22 -5.18
N ASP A 64 2.34 19.46 -4.23
CA ASP A 64 1.63 19.94 -3.04
C ASP A 64 2.57 20.09 -1.85
N VAL A 65 2.26 21.05 -0.98
CA VAL A 65 2.90 21.25 0.31
C VAL A 65 1.85 21.24 1.40
N VAL A 66 1.94 20.27 2.30
CA VAL A 66 1.07 20.24 3.48
C VAL A 66 1.63 21.18 4.54
N ARG A 67 0.84 22.14 4.98
CA ARG A 67 1.24 23.07 6.04
C ARG A 67 0.88 22.53 7.42
N ALA A 68 1.67 22.88 8.41
CA ALA A 68 1.38 22.55 9.81
C ALA A 68 -0.01 23.12 10.19
N GLY A 69 -0.82 22.32 10.90
CA GLY A 69 -2.20 22.64 11.22
C GLY A 69 -3.22 22.22 10.16
N ALA A 70 -2.77 21.71 9.00
CA ALA A 70 -3.68 21.34 7.90
C ALA A 70 -4.69 20.26 8.26
N PHE A 71 -4.36 19.36 9.19
CA PHE A 71 -5.26 18.29 9.64
C PHE A 71 -6.14 18.66 10.84
N GLY A 72 -6.03 19.90 11.33
CA GLY A 72 -6.86 20.62 12.29
C GLY A 72 -7.79 19.80 13.19
N GLY A 73 -7.24 18.99 14.10
CA GLY A 73 -8.04 18.16 15.00
C GLY A 73 -8.50 16.83 14.41
N ALA A 74 -7.92 16.36 13.30
CA ALA A 74 -8.20 15.01 12.79
C ALA A 74 -7.97 13.98 13.88
N THR A 75 -8.94 13.08 14.05
CA THR A 75 -8.88 11.98 15.00
C THR A 75 -8.72 10.65 14.26
N ALA A 76 -8.19 9.65 14.93
CA ALA A 76 -8.09 8.30 14.36
C ALA A 76 -9.45 7.60 14.19
N ALA A 77 -10.49 8.10 14.86
CA ALA A 77 -11.81 7.49 14.84
C ALA A 77 -12.40 7.48 13.43
N GLY A 78 -12.69 6.28 12.91
CA GLY A 78 -13.27 6.10 11.59
C GLY A 78 -12.30 6.23 10.41
N VAL A 79 -11.00 6.50 10.63
CA VAL A 79 -9.99 6.54 9.58
C VAL A 79 -9.50 5.11 9.30
N PRO A 80 -9.79 4.54 8.11
CA PRO A 80 -9.34 3.21 7.76
C PRO A 80 -7.84 3.20 7.46
N LEU A 81 -7.19 2.05 7.74
CA LEU A 81 -5.86 1.75 7.24
C LEU A 81 -6.00 0.88 5.99
N LEU A 82 -5.54 1.39 4.84
CA LEU A 82 -5.69 0.72 3.56
C LEU A 82 -4.35 0.17 3.04
N TRP A 83 -4.45 -0.76 2.10
CA TRP A 83 -3.36 -1.28 1.30
C TRP A 83 -3.33 -0.59 -0.06
N GLN A 84 -2.21 0.13 -0.35
CA GLN A 84 -1.95 0.75 -1.65
C GLN A 84 -3.10 1.67 -2.14
N HIS A 85 -3.74 2.42 -1.24
CA HIS A 85 -4.92 3.26 -1.55
C HIS A 85 -6.11 2.48 -2.15
N GLY A 86 -6.13 1.15 -2.04
CA GLY A 86 -7.17 0.32 -2.60
C GLY A 86 -8.52 0.53 -1.91
N PRO A 87 -9.55 1.08 -2.60
CA PRO A 87 -10.88 1.19 -2.02
C PRO A 87 -11.39 -0.20 -1.61
N GLY A 88 -11.76 -0.36 -0.35
CA GLY A 88 -12.18 -1.66 0.19
C GLY A 88 -11.05 -2.61 0.61
N CYS A 89 -9.78 -2.32 0.31
CA CYS A 89 -8.63 -3.07 0.82
C CYS A 89 -8.22 -2.62 2.22
N VAL A 90 -9.13 -2.73 3.17
CA VAL A 90 -8.87 -2.41 4.58
C VAL A 90 -7.98 -3.50 5.18
N ILE A 91 -6.80 -3.12 5.63
CA ILE A 91 -5.81 -4.02 6.24
C ILE A 91 -5.71 -3.85 7.75
N GLY A 92 -6.41 -2.89 8.33
CA GLY A 92 -6.34 -2.64 9.76
C GLY A 92 -6.97 -1.33 10.18
N THR A 93 -6.47 -0.76 11.27
CA THR A 93 -7.00 0.45 11.87
C THR A 93 -5.90 1.46 12.18
N VAL A 94 -6.25 2.73 12.10
CA VAL A 94 -5.45 3.81 12.67
C VAL A 94 -5.82 3.93 14.15
N GLU A 95 -4.84 3.75 15.04
CA GLU A 95 -5.06 3.83 16.50
C GLU A 95 -4.89 5.25 17.02
N ARG A 96 -3.97 6.01 16.43
CA ARG A 96 -3.68 7.38 16.84
C ARG A 96 -3.20 8.22 15.66
N LEU A 97 -3.68 9.44 15.63
CA LEU A 97 -3.22 10.53 14.78
C LEU A 97 -2.85 11.72 15.65
N ALA A 98 -1.76 12.38 15.32
CA ALA A 98 -1.36 13.63 15.94
C ALA A 98 -0.44 14.42 15.01
N GLU A 99 -0.64 15.70 14.92
CA GLU A 99 0.36 16.59 14.33
C GLU A 99 1.45 16.91 15.36
N ASP A 100 2.69 16.94 14.90
CA ASP A 100 3.82 17.50 15.60
C ASP A 100 4.62 18.43 14.69
N ALA A 101 5.77 18.93 15.15
CA ALA A 101 6.58 19.86 14.37
C ALA A 101 7.10 19.27 13.05
N ARG A 102 7.10 17.94 12.90
CA ARG A 102 7.57 17.24 11.70
C ARG A 102 6.46 16.97 10.69
N GLY A 103 5.27 16.61 11.16
CA GLY A 103 4.20 16.20 10.26
C GLY A 103 3.03 15.51 10.96
N LEU A 104 2.23 14.78 10.17
CA LEU A 104 1.15 13.94 10.66
C LEU A 104 1.70 12.59 11.12
N ARG A 105 1.86 12.45 12.43
CA ARG A 105 2.26 11.20 13.08
C ARG A 105 1.10 10.23 13.15
N VAL A 106 1.38 8.97 12.82
CA VAL A 106 0.39 7.89 12.79
C VAL A 106 0.88 6.72 13.64
N ILE A 107 -0.01 6.15 14.45
CA ILE A 107 0.15 4.81 15.01
C ILE A 107 -0.98 3.98 14.41
N GLY A 108 -0.63 2.85 13.78
CA GLY A 108 -1.57 1.95 13.14
C GLY A 108 -1.32 0.50 13.52
N ARG A 109 -2.35 -0.31 13.31
CA ARG A 109 -2.34 -1.76 13.51
C ARG A 109 -2.82 -2.45 12.25
N VAL A 110 -1.97 -3.29 11.68
CA VAL A 110 -2.30 -4.17 10.57
C VAL A 110 -2.86 -5.47 11.12
N SER A 111 -4.05 -5.85 10.69
CA SER A 111 -4.70 -7.09 11.11
C SER A 111 -4.41 -8.22 10.13
N VAL A 112 -4.02 -9.37 10.65
CA VAL A 112 -3.72 -10.57 9.86
C VAL A 112 -4.94 -11.43 9.54
N ARG A 113 -6.14 -10.93 9.80
CA ARG A 113 -7.39 -11.67 9.57
C ARG A 113 -7.74 -11.81 8.08
N THR A 114 -7.30 -10.88 7.23
CA THR A 114 -7.53 -10.91 5.78
C THR A 114 -6.26 -11.31 5.02
N ALA A 115 -6.40 -11.75 3.77
CA ALA A 115 -5.25 -12.05 2.92
C ALA A 115 -4.37 -10.81 2.71
N ALA A 116 -4.98 -9.67 2.37
CA ALA A 116 -4.27 -8.40 2.19
C ALA A 116 -3.58 -7.94 3.48
N GLY A 117 -4.21 -8.13 4.65
CA GLY A 117 -3.61 -7.81 5.93
C GLY A 117 -2.40 -8.70 6.26
N ARG A 118 -2.45 -10.00 5.95
CA ARG A 118 -1.29 -10.90 6.11
C ARG A 118 -0.14 -10.51 5.19
N GLU A 119 -0.43 -10.19 3.93
CA GLU A 119 0.56 -9.69 2.97
C GLU A 119 1.23 -8.40 3.46
N ALA A 120 0.42 -7.41 3.85
CA ALA A 120 0.89 -6.13 4.38
C ALA A 120 1.75 -6.32 5.65
N ALA A 121 1.31 -7.17 6.57
CA ALA A 121 2.05 -7.47 7.79
C ALA A 121 3.40 -8.15 7.51
N ALA A 122 3.44 -9.09 6.57
CA ALA A 122 4.68 -9.76 6.16
C ALA A 122 5.64 -8.77 5.49
N ALA A 123 5.14 -7.94 4.57
CA ALA A 123 5.94 -6.93 3.88
C ALA A 123 6.51 -5.89 4.85
N LEU A 124 5.71 -5.46 5.84
CA LEU A 124 6.12 -4.50 6.86
C LEU A 124 7.20 -5.07 7.80
N ARG A 125 7.05 -6.33 8.25
CA ARG A 125 8.07 -7.02 9.08
C ARG A 125 9.39 -7.22 8.33
N ALA A 126 9.31 -7.55 7.05
CA ALA A 126 10.47 -7.74 6.20
C ALA A 126 11.14 -6.41 5.79
N GLY A 127 10.55 -5.26 6.10
CA GLY A 127 11.02 -3.96 5.60
C GLY A 127 10.88 -3.79 4.09
N ALA A 128 10.11 -4.66 3.43
CA ALA A 128 9.86 -4.57 1.99
C ALA A 128 8.92 -3.41 1.65
N ILE A 129 8.08 -3.00 2.60
CA ILE A 129 7.24 -1.81 2.53
C ILE A 129 7.36 -1.04 3.84
N ASP A 130 7.63 0.24 3.71
CA ASP A 130 7.68 1.20 4.82
C ASP A 130 7.00 2.53 4.48
N GLY A 131 6.54 2.72 3.23
CA GLY A 131 5.89 3.94 2.79
C GLY A 131 4.53 4.14 3.45
N LEU A 132 4.26 5.37 3.86
CA LEU A 132 2.97 5.83 4.31
C LEU A 132 2.44 6.89 3.36
N SER A 133 1.14 6.91 3.18
CA SER A 133 0.42 7.93 2.42
C SER A 133 -0.93 8.19 3.07
N PHE A 134 -1.63 9.20 2.61
CA PHE A 134 -2.97 9.53 3.11
C PHE A 134 -3.87 10.01 1.98
N GLY A 135 -5.14 9.67 2.07
CA GLY A 135 -6.20 10.22 1.22
C GLY A 135 -6.90 11.37 1.95
N TYR A 136 -7.26 12.41 1.20
CA TYR A 136 -7.82 13.63 1.78
C TYR A 136 -8.78 14.35 0.84
N ARG A 137 -9.59 15.23 1.41
CA ARG A 137 -10.34 16.25 0.67
C ARG A 137 -9.80 17.61 1.05
N VAL A 138 -9.57 18.47 0.05
CA VAL A 138 -9.09 19.83 0.29
C VAL A 138 -10.24 20.70 0.79
N LYS A 139 -10.05 21.34 1.96
CA LYS A 139 -10.94 22.36 2.50
C LYS A 139 -10.43 23.76 2.20
N ALA A 140 -9.11 23.96 2.33
CA ALA A 140 -8.47 25.23 2.02
C ALA A 140 -7.08 25.00 1.43
N ALA A 141 -6.78 25.70 0.36
CA ALA A 141 -5.47 25.71 -0.29
C ALA A 141 -5.18 27.06 -0.88
N ARG A 142 -3.90 27.35 -1.16
CA ARG A 142 -3.45 28.54 -1.91
C ARG A 142 -2.31 28.17 -2.86
N GLY A 143 -2.07 29.00 -3.88
CA GLY A 143 -1.03 28.72 -4.90
C GLY A 143 -1.43 27.60 -5.87
N GLY A 144 -0.47 26.96 -6.52
CA GLY A 144 -0.70 25.82 -7.41
C GLY A 144 -1.20 26.17 -8.81
N GLY A 145 -1.07 27.39 -9.25
CA GLY A 145 -1.33 27.77 -10.65
C GLY A 145 -0.04 27.94 -11.44
N ALA A 146 -0.16 28.07 -12.77
CA ALA A 146 0.97 28.32 -13.66
C ALA A 146 1.77 29.57 -13.19
N GLY A 147 3.01 29.34 -12.73
CA GLY A 147 3.89 30.38 -12.22
C GLY A 147 3.68 30.79 -10.75
N LEU A 148 2.76 30.17 -10.01
CA LEU A 148 2.46 30.50 -8.61
C LEU A 148 3.18 29.62 -7.58
N GLY A 149 4.09 28.75 -8.02
CA GLY A 149 4.79 27.81 -7.15
C GLY A 149 3.91 26.61 -6.71
N PRO A 150 4.33 25.84 -5.70
CA PRO A 150 3.60 24.67 -5.22
C PRO A 150 2.24 25.07 -4.63
N ARG A 151 1.27 24.14 -4.70
CA ARG A 151 -0.01 24.31 -4.02
C ARG A 151 0.15 24.03 -2.54
N GLU A 152 -0.17 24.98 -1.71
CA GLU A 152 -0.14 24.85 -0.27
C GLU A 152 -1.49 24.37 0.25
N LEU A 153 -1.49 23.25 0.92
CA LEU A 153 -2.65 22.64 1.56
C LEU A 153 -2.74 23.16 3.00
N LEU A 154 -3.75 23.97 3.26
CA LEU A 154 -3.91 24.70 4.52
C LEU A 154 -4.94 24.07 5.47
N ALA A 155 -5.96 23.39 4.90
CA ALA A 155 -6.94 22.63 5.68
C ALA A 155 -7.43 21.43 4.84
N LEU A 156 -7.44 20.27 5.49
CA LEU A 156 -7.75 18.98 4.88
C LEU A 156 -8.73 18.19 5.73
N ASP A 157 -9.65 17.46 5.07
CA ASP A 157 -10.36 16.34 5.68
C ASP A 157 -9.59 15.06 5.38
N LEU A 158 -9.07 14.41 6.40
CA LEU A 158 -8.42 13.12 6.27
C LEU A 158 -9.46 12.04 5.99
N VAL A 159 -9.27 11.28 4.92
CA VAL A 159 -10.19 10.21 4.47
C VAL A 159 -9.66 8.84 4.86
N GLU A 160 -8.36 8.60 4.68
CA GLU A 160 -7.72 7.32 4.97
C GLU A 160 -6.22 7.50 5.20
N VAL A 161 -5.58 6.48 5.75
CA VAL A 161 -4.13 6.30 5.76
C VAL A 161 -3.81 4.98 5.08
N SER A 162 -2.74 4.94 4.28
CA SER A 162 -2.33 3.74 3.55
C SER A 162 -0.89 3.37 3.80
N LEU A 163 -0.63 2.05 3.86
CA LEU A 163 0.69 1.50 3.59
C LEU A 163 0.88 1.40 2.08
N VAL A 164 1.97 1.95 1.56
CA VAL A 164 2.24 2.04 0.12
C VAL A 164 3.68 1.73 -0.22
N SER A 165 3.91 1.22 -1.43
CA SER A 165 5.26 1.01 -1.97
C SER A 165 5.92 2.34 -2.39
N HIS A 166 5.11 3.29 -2.88
CA HIS A 166 5.60 4.57 -3.40
C HIS A 166 4.84 5.74 -2.75
N PRO A 167 5.32 6.25 -1.61
CA PRO A 167 4.67 7.39 -0.96
C PRO A 167 4.83 8.67 -1.79
N MET A 168 3.86 9.58 -1.70
CA MET A 168 3.93 10.88 -2.36
C MET A 168 5.07 11.76 -1.82
N GLN A 169 5.44 11.57 -0.56
CA GLN A 169 6.57 12.24 0.07
C GLN A 169 7.60 11.20 0.52
N ASP A 170 8.87 11.38 0.16
CA ASP A 170 9.95 10.42 0.50
C ASP A 170 10.14 10.24 2.02
N GLY A 171 9.80 11.26 2.80
CA GLY A 171 9.85 11.23 4.26
C GLY A 171 8.63 10.63 4.95
N ALA A 172 7.55 10.34 4.20
CA ALA A 172 6.33 9.73 4.75
C ALA A 172 6.53 8.21 4.89
N ARG A 173 7.02 7.79 6.07
CA ARG A 173 7.48 6.43 6.31
C ARG A 173 7.15 5.90 7.69
N VAL A 174 7.04 4.58 7.75
CA VAL A 174 7.08 3.84 9.01
C VAL A 174 8.49 3.94 9.59
N ILE A 175 8.59 4.29 10.86
CA ILE A 175 9.86 4.46 11.59
C ILE A 175 10.05 3.40 12.67
N ARG A 176 8.97 2.71 13.05
CA ARG A 176 8.98 1.65 14.05
C ARG A 176 7.91 0.61 13.75
N VAL A 177 8.26 -0.65 13.88
CA VAL A 177 7.36 -1.80 13.79
C VAL A 177 7.43 -2.55 15.11
N GLU A 178 6.26 -2.90 15.68
CA GLU A 178 6.11 -3.68 16.90
C GLU A 178 5.28 -4.93 16.58
N GLY A 179 5.65 -6.06 17.14
CA GLY A 179 4.95 -7.32 16.90
C GLY A 179 5.77 -8.23 15.97
N GLY A 180 6.78 -8.81 16.52
CA GLY A 180 7.58 -9.92 16.04
C GLY A 180 7.68 -10.93 17.17
#